data_a8ad605a07426d4adaf074bc627ba855
#
_entry.id   a8ad605a07426d4adaf074bc627ba855
#
_cell.length_a   1.000
_cell.length_b   1.000
_cell.length_c   1.000
_cell.angle_alpha   90.00
_cell.angle_beta   90.00
_cell.angle_gamma   90.00
#
_symmetry.space_group_name_H-M   'P 1'
#
loop_
_entity.id
_entity.type
_entity.pdbx_description
1 polymer ?
#
loop_
_entity_poly.entity_id
_entity_poly.type
_entity_poly.pdbx_seq_one_letter_code
_entity_poly.pdbx_strand_id
1 'polypeptide(L)'
;ADLNIIMTDERSPIRIHVLHCGSMLVSKAVPYGGGVNLKNARRGVFDKVADRVELPVSAYLIEHPKGKVLIDTGWSREISPEGVYDAAAVKRQLPGYLAAFYHPWVEKGKTVAEQLAAMGIAPEDLSAVVLTHLDADHTSGLRSVKNAQRILLPEEEGWWTIRTVYRLRQPESMYRGVPIEHFWFKGTMDGPLWWSYDLFGDETIKFVCLPGHTDGQIGVKIKNGKKFVVLTSDAAFTERSWREKILPGYGFNEKAMLKSFDWIEEQANDPDCVAVIANHDPDVHPQVIEL
;
A
#
# COMPACT_ATOMS: atom_id res chain seq x y z
N ALA A 1 -47.94 13.78 21.25
CA ALA A 1 -47.36 12.51 20.80
C ALA A 1 -46.17 12.84 19.89
N ASP A 2 -44.98 12.86 20.48
CA ASP A 2 -43.75 13.11 19.78
C ASP A 2 -43.39 11.84 18.99
N LEU A 3 -43.52 11.94 17.66
CA LEU A 3 -42.93 10.94 16.78
C LEU A 3 -41.39 11.14 16.82
N ASN A 4 -40.73 10.32 17.64
CA ASN A 4 -39.32 10.07 17.50
C ASN A 4 -39.10 9.36 16.16
N ILE A 5 -38.86 10.15 15.09
CA ILE A 5 -38.32 9.63 13.84
C ILE A 5 -36.88 9.25 14.16
N ILE A 6 -36.64 8.00 14.47
CA ILE A 6 -35.31 7.41 14.44
C ILE A 6 -34.93 7.40 12.95
N MET A 7 -34.23 8.42 12.53
CA MET A 7 -33.55 8.39 11.24
C MET A 7 -32.46 7.32 11.36
N THR A 8 -32.75 6.11 10.95
CA THR A 8 -31.72 5.10 10.68
C THR A 8 -30.89 5.65 9.53
N ASP A 9 -29.61 5.87 9.78
CA ASP A 9 -28.67 6.30 8.75
C ASP A 9 -28.41 5.09 7.84
N GLU A 10 -29.32 4.84 6.90
CA GLU A 10 -29.22 3.74 5.92
C GLU A 10 -28.22 4.11 4.82
N ARG A 11 -26.95 4.29 5.20
CA ARG A 11 -25.89 4.41 4.21
C ARG A 11 -25.56 3.04 3.66
N SER A 12 -25.32 2.98 2.35
CA SER A 12 -24.80 1.76 1.75
C SER A 12 -23.45 1.42 2.35
N PRO A 13 -23.22 0.15 2.73
CA PRO A 13 -21.97 -0.25 3.35
C PRO A 13 -20.78 -0.11 2.39
N ILE A 14 -19.62 0.18 2.95
CA ILE A 14 -18.34 0.13 2.27
C ILE A 14 -17.55 -1.04 2.88
N ARG A 15 -17.09 -1.98 2.06
CA ARG A 15 -16.31 -3.14 2.52
C ARG A 15 -14.87 -3.00 2.09
N ILE A 16 -13.96 -3.21 3.03
CA ILE A 16 -12.53 -3.17 2.81
C ILE A 16 -11.98 -4.57 3.03
N HIS A 17 -11.53 -5.22 1.95
CA HIS A 17 -10.88 -6.52 2.01
C HIS A 17 -9.38 -6.31 2.16
N VAL A 18 -8.81 -6.79 3.24
CA VAL A 18 -7.36 -6.88 3.44
C VAL A 18 -6.87 -8.16 2.78
N LEU A 19 -6.08 -8.03 1.73
CA LEU A 19 -5.55 -9.14 0.95
C LEU A 19 -4.06 -9.27 1.19
N HIS A 20 -3.59 -10.44 1.61
CA HIS A 20 -2.18 -10.75 1.58
C HIS A 20 -1.83 -11.32 0.20
N CYS A 21 -1.02 -10.57 -0.55
CA CYS A 21 -0.63 -10.89 -1.92
C CYS A 21 0.86 -11.23 -2.00
N GLY A 22 1.28 -12.12 -1.12
CA GLY A 22 2.63 -12.61 -0.99
C GLY A 22 3.34 -12.18 0.29
N SER A 23 4.60 -12.57 0.37
CA SER A 23 5.49 -12.28 1.48
C SER A 23 6.85 -11.79 0.97
N MET A 24 7.59 -11.14 1.85
CA MET A 24 8.98 -10.82 1.64
C MET A 24 9.80 -11.20 2.88
N LEU A 25 11.03 -11.63 2.67
CA LEU A 25 11.97 -11.95 3.73
C LEU A 25 13.10 -10.93 3.69
N VAL A 26 13.03 -9.94 4.58
CA VAL A 26 13.91 -8.77 4.57
C VAL A 26 14.70 -8.62 5.85
N SER A 27 15.79 -7.85 5.79
CA SER A 27 16.54 -7.49 7.00
C SER A 27 15.61 -6.84 8.03
N LYS A 28 15.84 -7.13 9.31
CA LYS A 28 15.17 -6.44 10.43
C LYS A 28 15.39 -4.92 10.41
N ALA A 29 16.45 -4.45 9.75
CA ALA A 29 16.70 -3.04 9.55
C ALA A 29 15.68 -2.38 8.60
N VAL A 30 14.97 -3.16 7.76
CA VAL A 30 13.94 -2.62 6.86
C VAL A 30 12.80 -2.01 7.68
N PRO A 31 12.06 -2.73 8.51
CA PRO A 31 11.00 -2.14 9.32
C PRO A 31 11.50 -1.34 10.53
N TYR A 32 12.63 -1.72 11.13
CA TYR A 32 13.05 -1.25 12.46
C TYR A 32 14.51 -0.77 12.53
N GLY A 33 15.04 -0.23 11.44
CA GLY A 33 16.43 0.20 11.37
C GLY A 33 16.77 1.42 12.25
N GLY A 34 15.78 2.20 12.62
CA GLY A 34 15.96 3.41 13.43
C GLY A 34 16.53 4.60 12.64
N GLY A 35 16.47 4.55 11.32
CA GLY A 35 16.88 5.63 10.45
C GLY A 35 17.49 5.16 9.13
N VAL A 36 17.47 6.03 8.15
CA VAL A 36 17.98 5.79 6.81
C VAL A 36 19.49 6.11 6.79
N ASN A 37 20.31 5.10 6.59
CA ASN A 37 21.76 5.26 6.51
C ASN A 37 22.41 4.11 5.72
N LEU A 38 23.67 4.29 5.35
CA LEU A 38 24.40 3.31 4.55
C LEU A 38 24.52 1.93 5.24
N LYS A 39 24.64 1.88 6.56
CA LYS A 39 24.71 0.62 7.32
C LYS A 39 23.41 -0.17 7.17
N ASN A 40 22.27 0.49 7.33
CA ASN A 40 20.96 -0.14 7.17
C ASN A 40 20.69 -0.55 5.71
N ALA A 41 21.06 0.29 4.75
CA ALA A 41 20.95 -0.02 3.33
C ALA A 41 21.75 -1.29 2.97
N ARG A 42 22.97 -1.42 3.46
CA ARG A 42 23.81 -2.63 3.23
C ARG A 42 23.20 -3.87 3.87
N ARG A 43 22.66 -3.78 5.09
CA ARG A 43 21.99 -4.90 5.74
C ARG A 43 20.80 -5.41 4.94
N GLY A 44 20.04 -4.54 4.33
CA GLY A 44 18.90 -4.92 3.49
C GLY A 44 19.29 -5.86 2.33
N VAL A 45 20.54 -5.77 1.85
CA VAL A 45 21.04 -6.61 0.75
C VAL A 45 21.91 -7.75 1.25
N PHE A 46 22.73 -7.52 2.28
CA PHE A 46 23.80 -8.45 2.70
C PHE A 46 23.49 -9.27 3.97
N ASP A 47 22.39 -8.99 4.66
CA ASP A 47 22.00 -9.81 5.81
C ASP A 47 21.69 -11.24 5.36
N LYS A 48 22.14 -12.19 6.17
CA LYS A 48 21.85 -13.61 5.93
C LYS A 48 20.35 -13.85 6.00
N VAL A 49 19.85 -14.74 5.16
CA VAL A 49 18.43 -15.12 5.10
C VAL A 49 17.91 -15.57 6.48
N ALA A 50 18.73 -16.34 7.24
CA ALA A 50 18.36 -16.81 8.58
C ALA A 50 18.16 -15.70 9.62
N ASP A 51 18.73 -14.51 9.39
CA ASP A 51 18.62 -13.36 10.30
C ASP A 51 17.53 -12.37 9.89
N ARG A 52 16.79 -12.69 8.83
CA ARG A 52 15.75 -11.83 8.28
C ARG A 52 14.40 -12.04 8.95
N VAL A 53 13.49 -11.09 8.74
CA VAL A 53 12.10 -11.14 9.17
C VAL A 53 11.18 -11.30 7.96
N GLU A 54 10.19 -12.18 8.10
CA GLU A 54 9.12 -12.31 7.12
C GLU A 54 8.05 -11.25 7.36
N LEU A 55 7.68 -10.53 6.30
CA LEU A 55 6.63 -9.54 6.32
C LEU A 55 5.60 -9.85 5.22
N PRO A 56 4.30 -9.70 5.50
CA PRO A 56 3.28 -9.82 4.47
C PRO A 56 3.36 -8.65 3.49
N VAL A 57 2.94 -8.90 2.26
CA VAL A 57 2.74 -7.87 1.25
C VAL A 57 1.24 -7.73 1.02
N SER A 58 0.69 -6.58 1.33
CA SER A 58 -0.74 -6.35 1.33
C SER A 58 -1.22 -5.58 0.10
N ALA A 59 -2.43 -5.90 -0.33
CA ALA A 59 -3.25 -5.09 -1.23
C ALA A 59 -4.65 -5.01 -0.64
N TYR A 60 -5.46 -4.07 -1.10
CA TYR A 60 -6.78 -3.85 -0.52
C TYR A 60 -7.82 -3.68 -1.60
N LEU A 61 -8.92 -4.43 -1.51
CA LEU A 61 -10.09 -4.22 -2.35
C LEU A 61 -11.15 -3.46 -1.55
N ILE A 62 -11.56 -2.31 -2.06
CA ILE A 62 -12.64 -1.51 -1.49
C ILE A 62 -13.88 -1.68 -2.36
N GLU A 63 -14.91 -2.32 -1.82
CA GLU A 63 -16.23 -2.37 -2.45
C GLU A 63 -17.04 -1.17 -1.99
N HIS A 64 -17.20 -0.20 -2.88
CA HIS A 64 -17.89 1.05 -2.64
C HIS A 64 -19.15 1.11 -3.51
N PRO A 65 -20.24 1.78 -3.10
CA PRO A 65 -21.47 1.94 -3.91
C PRO A 65 -21.22 2.51 -5.31
N LYS A 66 -20.16 3.32 -5.46
CA LYS A 66 -19.79 3.94 -6.75
C LYS A 66 -18.78 3.13 -7.57
N GLY A 67 -18.32 1.98 -7.07
CA GLY A 67 -17.42 1.11 -7.80
C GLY A 67 -16.41 0.39 -6.90
N LYS A 68 -15.70 -0.59 -7.48
CA LYS A 68 -14.66 -1.35 -6.80
C LYS A 68 -13.30 -0.69 -7.05
N VAL A 69 -12.55 -0.48 -5.99
CA VAL A 69 -11.23 0.17 -6.02
C VAL A 69 -10.20 -0.77 -5.42
N LEU A 70 -9.15 -1.07 -6.18
CA LEU A 70 -8.02 -1.86 -5.71
C LEU A 70 -6.86 -0.93 -5.34
N ILE A 71 -6.32 -1.08 -4.14
CA ILE A 71 -5.15 -0.36 -3.65
C ILE A 71 -3.96 -1.30 -3.66
N ASP A 72 -2.95 -0.98 -4.45
CA ASP A 72 -1.74 -1.77 -4.70
C ASP A 72 -2.00 -3.17 -5.30
N THR A 73 -0.96 -3.88 -5.68
CA THR A 73 -1.11 -5.10 -6.46
C THR A 73 -0.30 -6.31 -5.98
N GLY A 74 0.55 -6.14 -4.96
CA GLY A 74 1.35 -7.25 -4.41
C GLY A 74 2.31 -7.89 -5.42
N TRP A 75 2.76 -9.08 -5.12
CA TRP A 75 3.64 -9.86 -6.00
C TRP A 75 2.88 -10.57 -7.12
N SER A 76 3.48 -10.60 -8.30
CA SER A 76 2.94 -11.32 -9.46
C SER A 76 3.24 -12.82 -9.41
N ARG A 77 2.49 -13.60 -10.22
CA ARG A 77 2.74 -15.03 -10.37
C ARG A 77 4.10 -15.32 -10.99
N GLU A 78 4.59 -14.45 -11.84
CA GLU A 78 5.89 -14.59 -12.50
C GLU A 78 7.07 -14.56 -11.52
N ILE A 79 6.90 -13.94 -10.35
CA ILE A 79 7.94 -13.93 -9.32
C ILE A 79 8.05 -15.27 -8.58
N SER A 80 6.94 -16.02 -8.54
CA SER A 80 6.80 -17.26 -7.77
C SER A 80 5.90 -18.25 -8.52
N PRO A 81 6.35 -18.81 -9.65
CA PRO A 81 5.50 -19.61 -10.54
C PRO A 81 4.85 -20.80 -9.85
N GLU A 82 5.56 -21.46 -8.94
CA GLU A 82 5.07 -22.63 -8.21
C GLU A 82 4.51 -22.30 -6.81
N GLY A 83 4.37 -21.01 -6.47
CA GLY A 83 3.83 -20.58 -5.18
C GLY A 83 4.83 -20.62 -4.01
N VAL A 84 6.11 -20.78 -4.31
CA VAL A 84 7.23 -20.78 -3.36
C VAL A 84 8.33 -19.90 -3.88
N TYR A 85 9.31 -19.56 -3.03
CA TYR A 85 10.48 -18.82 -3.46
C TYR A 85 11.22 -19.54 -4.59
N ASP A 86 11.46 -18.84 -5.67
CA ASP A 86 12.19 -19.32 -6.85
C ASP A 86 13.24 -18.29 -7.26
N ALA A 87 14.50 -18.57 -6.93
CA ALA A 87 15.61 -17.65 -7.17
C ALA A 87 15.78 -17.29 -8.65
N ALA A 88 15.50 -18.22 -9.57
CA ALA A 88 15.62 -17.97 -11.02
C ALA A 88 14.47 -17.08 -11.52
N ALA A 89 13.26 -17.33 -11.06
CA ALA A 89 12.10 -16.49 -11.38
C ALA A 89 12.28 -15.08 -10.84
N VAL A 90 12.68 -14.94 -9.58
CA VAL A 90 12.94 -13.64 -8.94
C VAL A 90 14.00 -12.83 -9.71
N LYS A 91 15.11 -13.47 -10.11
CA LYS A 91 16.16 -12.81 -10.89
C LYS A 91 15.70 -12.35 -12.29
N ARG A 92 14.71 -13.01 -12.87
CA ARG A 92 14.13 -12.57 -14.15
C ARG A 92 13.25 -11.32 -13.98
N GLN A 93 12.64 -11.15 -12.82
CA GLN A 93 11.67 -10.08 -12.57
C GLN A 93 12.29 -8.86 -11.87
N LEU A 94 13.32 -9.07 -11.05
CA LEU A 94 13.94 -8.03 -10.25
C LEU A 94 15.44 -7.90 -10.56
N PRO A 95 15.98 -6.67 -10.60
CA PRO A 95 17.42 -6.48 -10.56
C PRO A 95 18.05 -7.19 -9.37
N GLY A 96 19.30 -7.68 -9.53
CA GLY A 96 19.93 -8.57 -8.54
C GLY A 96 19.94 -8.04 -7.09
N TYR A 97 20.15 -6.74 -6.92
CA TYR A 97 20.12 -6.13 -5.58
C TYR A 97 18.71 -6.10 -4.97
N LEU A 98 17.65 -5.90 -5.76
CA LEU A 98 16.27 -5.98 -5.28
C LEU A 98 15.85 -7.43 -5.02
N ALA A 99 16.30 -8.37 -5.84
CA ALA A 99 16.10 -9.80 -5.58
C ALA A 99 16.68 -10.21 -4.23
N ALA A 100 17.89 -9.76 -3.91
CA ALA A 100 18.54 -10.00 -2.61
C ALA A 100 17.88 -9.24 -1.47
N PHE A 101 17.36 -8.04 -1.73
CA PHE A 101 16.65 -7.23 -0.73
C PHE A 101 15.35 -7.87 -0.30
N TYR A 102 14.48 -8.23 -1.26
CA TYR A 102 13.12 -8.67 -0.98
C TYR A 102 12.99 -10.15 -0.63
N HIS A 103 13.75 -11.04 -1.30
CA HIS A 103 13.55 -12.49 -1.19
C HIS A 103 12.06 -12.86 -1.24
N PRO A 104 11.34 -12.52 -2.34
CA PRO A 104 9.88 -12.52 -2.38
C PRO A 104 9.31 -13.87 -2.81
N TRP A 105 8.07 -14.14 -2.37
CA TRP A 105 7.25 -15.22 -2.94
C TRP A 105 5.77 -14.90 -2.77
N VAL A 106 4.92 -15.59 -3.52
CA VAL A 106 3.47 -15.54 -3.38
C VAL A 106 2.89 -16.94 -3.57
N GLU A 107 2.18 -17.43 -2.58
CA GLU A 107 1.54 -18.75 -2.62
C GLU A 107 0.50 -18.84 -3.74
N LYS A 108 0.22 -20.07 -4.21
CA LYS A 108 -0.83 -20.32 -5.21
C LYS A 108 -2.18 -19.84 -4.68
N GLY A 109 -2.95 -19.16 -5.53
CA GLY A 109 -4.23 -18.58 -5.18
C GLY A 109 -4.14 -17.23 -4.45
N LYS A 110 -2.93 -16.69 -4.21
CA LYS A 110 -2.73 -15.49 -3.39
C LYS A 110 -2.28 -14.25 -4.15
N THR A 111 -2.02 -14.32 -5.45
CA THR A 111 -1.84 -13.08 -6.22
C THR A 111 -3.14 -12.27 -6.22
N VAL A 112 -3.02 -10.95 -6.41
CA VAL A 112 -4.22 -10.11 -6.42
C VAL A 112 -5.23 -10.55 -7.47
N ALA A 113 -4.78 -10.91 -8.68
CA ALA A 113 -5.65 -11.38 -9.74
C ALA A 113 -6.35 -12.70 -9.39
N GLU A 114 -5.63 -13.64 -8.77
CA GLU A 114 -6.19 -14.92 -8.33
C GLU A 114 -7.24 -14.73 -7.23
N GLN A 115 -7.00 -13.85 -6.28
CA GLN A 115 -7.95 -13.54 -5.20
C GLN A 115 -9.19 -12.82 -5.74
N LEU A 116 -9.04 -11.86 -6.65
CA LEU A 116 -10.17 -11.21 -7.32
C LEU A 116 -11.00 -12.22 -8.12
N ALA A 117 -10.35 -13.10 -8.88
CA ALA A 117 -11.04 -14.16 -9.63
C ALA A 117 -11.84 -15.10 -8.73
N ALA A 118 -11.31 -15.45 -7.55
CA ALA A 118 -12.01 -16.25 -6.55
C ALA A 118 -13.27 -15.54 -5.99
N MET A 119 -13.31 -14.22 -6.04
CA MET A 119 -14.48 -13.41 -5.68
C MET A 119 -15.42 -13.16 -6.87
N GLY A 120 -15.09 -13.70 -8.06
CA GLY A 120 -15.87 -13.43 -9.29
C GLY A 120 -15.65 -12.04 -9.87
N ILE A 121 -14.53 -11.38 -9.57
CA ILE A 121 -14.20 -10.03 -10.02
C ILE A 121 -13.14 -10.12 -11.11
N ALA A 122 -13.47 -9.64 -12.30
CA ALA A 122 -12.51 -9.46 -13.39
C ALA A 122 -11.80 -8.10 -13.26
N PRO A 123 -10.60 -7.92 -13.83
CA PRO A 123 -9.93 -6.61 -13.83
C PRO A 123 -10.80 -5.48 -14.39
N GLU A 124 -11.60 -5.76 -15.41
CA GLU A 124 -12.52 -4.81 -16.04
C GLU A 124 -13.64 -4.31 -15.11
N ASP A 125 -13.94 -5.07 -14.05
CA ASP A 125 -14.93 -4.69 -13.04
C ASP A 125 -14.38 -3.66 -12.04
N LEU A 126 -13.07 -3.44 -12.04
CA LEU A 126 -12.43 -2.45 -11.17
C LEU A 126 -12.61 -1.05 -11.77
N SER A 127 -13.23 -0.15 -11.02
CA SER A 127 -13.34 1.26 -11.37
C SER A 127 -11.98 1.94 -11.36
N ALA A 128 -11.11 1.54 -10.45
CA ALA A 128 -9.73 2.02 -10.37
C ALA A 128 -8.81 1.00 -9.70
N VAL A 129 -7.57 0.98 -10.17
CA VAL A 129 -6.40 0.47 -9.45
C VAL A 129 -5.58 1.69 -9.05
N VAL A 130 -5.24 1.78 -7.78
CA VAL A 130 -4.49 2.90 -7.22
C VAL A 130 -3.16 2.39 -6.70
N LEU A 131 -2.07 2.92 -7.21
CA LEU A 131 -0.74 2.64 -6.72
C LEU A 131 -0.37 3.68 -5.67
N THR A 132 -0.06 3.24 -4.46
CA THR A 132 0.33 4.15 -3.38
C THR A 132 1.70 4.76 -3.63
N HIS A 133 2.57 4.00 -4.27
CA HIS A 133 3.88 4.37 -4.79
C HIS A 133 4.37 3.25 -5.75
N LEU A 134 5.58 3.36 -6.29
CA LEU A 134 6.05 2.47 -7.37
C LEU A 134 7.06 1.40 -6.92
N ASP A 135 7.22 1.14 -5.64
CA ASP A 135 8.10 0.05 -5.19
C ASP A 135 7.60 -1.31 -5.71
N ALA A 136 8.53 -2.24 -5.89
CA ALA A 136 8.29 -3.49 -6.61
C ALA A 136 7.16 -4.34 -6.04
N ASP A 137 7.03 -4.41 -4.73
CA ASP A 137 6.00 -5.19 -4.04
C ASP A 137 4.59 -4.56 -4.11
N HIS A 138 4.49 -3.32 -4.60
CA HIS A 138 3.22 -2.64 -4.87
C HIS A 138 2.83 -2.70 -6.35
N THR A 139 3.81 -2.83 -7.25
CA THR A 139 3.60 -2.77 -8.71
C THR A 139 3.75 -4.10 -9.42
N SER A 140 4.33 -5.12 -8.78
CA SER A 140 4.62 -6.40 -9.42
C SER A 140 3.38 -7.06 -10.04
N GLY A 141 2.22 -7.00 -9.38
CA GLY A 141 0.97 -7.55 -9.88
C GLY A 141 0.19 -6.65 -10.86
N LEU A 142 0.68 -5.44 -11.16
CA LEU A 142 -0.07 -4.43 -11.93
C LEU A 142 -0.52 -4.92 -13.31
N ARG A 143 0.33 -5.64 -14.03
CA ARG A 143 -0.02 -6.13 -15.39
C ARG A 143 -1.19 -7.08 -15.39
N SER A 144 -1.42 -7.82 -14.30
CA SER A 144 -2.55 -8.74 -14.17
C SER A 144 -3.90 -8.02 -14.01
N VAL A 145 -3.88 -6.74 -13.67
CA VAL A 145 -5.07 -5.90 -13.48
C VAL A 145 -5.07 -4.66 -14.37
N LYS A 146 -4.22 -4.63 -15.40
CA LYS A 146 -4.05 -3.47 -16.30
C LYS A 146 -5.32 -3.08 -17.08
N ASN A 147 -6.31 -3.96 -17.17
CA ASN A 147 -7.57 -3.71 -17.86
C ASN A 147 -8.63 -3.06 -16.95
N ALA A 148 -8.28 -2.66 -15.74
CA ALA A 148 -9.13 -1.82 -14.92
C ALA A 148 -9.52 -0.53 -15.67
N GLN A 149 -10.64 0.06 -15.31
CA GLN A 149 -11.16 1.26 -16.00
C GLN A 149 -10.20 2.44 -15.87
N ARG A 150 -9.55 2.59 -14.71
CA ARG A 150 -8.52 3.61 -14.45
C ARG A 150 -7.38 2.99 -13.65
N ILE A 151 -6.17 3.47 -13.90
CA ILE A 151 -4.99 3.15 -13.07
C ILE A 151 -4.41 4.48 -12.63
N LEU A 152 -4.40 4.71 -11.32
CA LEU A 152 -4.09 5.99 -10.72
C LEU A 152 -2.77 5.96 -9.94
N LEU A 153 -1.99 7.02 -10.10
CA LEU A 153 -0.76 7.26 -9.37
C LEU A 153 -0.67 8.73 -9.00
N PRO A 154 -0.22 9.11 -7.79
CA PRO A 154 0.03 10.52 -7.50
C PRO A 154 1.09 11.11 -8.44
N GLU A 155 0.89 12.32 -8.90
CA GLU A 155 1.81 13.01 -9.82
C GLU A 155 3.22 13.12 -9.23
N GLU A 156 3.33 13.33 -7.94
CA GLU A 156 4.62 13.42 -7.23
C GLU A 156 5.44 12.13 -7.35
N GLU A 157 4.80 10.96 -7.42
CA GLU A 157 5.49 9.68 -7.70
C GLU A 157 5.98 9.63 -9.15
N GLY A 158 5.23 10.15 -10.09
CA GLY A 158 5.61 10.25 -11.50
C GLY A 158 6.89 11.05 -11.72
N TRP A 159 7.08 12.13 -10.99
CA TRP A 159 8.30 12.95 -11.07
C TRP A 159 9.56 12.21 -10.61
N TRP A 160 9.43 11.30 -9.66
CA TRP A 160 10.54 10.56 -9.07
C TRP A 160 11.09 9.48 -9.98
N THR A 161 10.30 8.91 -10.86
CA THR A 161 10.77 7.92 -11.85
C THR A 161 11.85 8.46 -12.76
N ILE A 162 11.98 9.78 -12.86
CA ILE A 162 13.04 10.45 -13.63
C ILE A 162 14.38 10.46 -12.89
N ARG A 163 14.38 10.37 -11.56
CA ARG A 163 15.61 10.42 -10.76
C ARG A 163 16.28 9.04 -10.69
N THR A 164 17.58 9.00 -10.93
CA THR A 164 18.37 7.76 -10.98
C THR A 164 18.24 6.87 -9.74
N VAL A 165 18.14 7.47 -8.56
CA VAL A 165 18.00 6.74 -7.28
C VAL A 165 16.70 5.94 -7.23
N TYR A 166 15.60 6.49 -7.73
CA TYR A 166 14.30 5.81 -7.77
C TYR A 166 14.24 4.72 -8.82
N ARG A 167 14.93 4.89 -9.95
CA ARG A 167 15.05 3.83 -10.97
C ARG A 167 15.69 2.56 -10.41
N LEU A 168 16.59 2.70 -9.45
CA LEU A 168 17.18 1.56 -8.78
C LEU A 168 16.21 0.84 -7.83
N ARG A 169 15.23 1.54 -7.30
CA ARG A 169 14.26 1.03 -6.33
C ARG A 169 12.94 0.57 -6.98
N GLN A 170 12.55 1.24 -8.07
CA GLN A 170 11.27 1.08 -8.74
C GLN A 170 11.46 0.51 -10.16
N PRO A 171 11.35 -0.82 -10.34
CA PRO A 171 11.62 -1.46 -11.62
C PRO A 171 10.61 -1.02 -12.69
N GLU A 172 11.08 -0.27 -13.66
CA GLU A 172 10.24 0.26 -14.75
C GLU A 172 9.55 -0.85 -15.56
N SER A 173 10.14 -2.04 -15.62
CA SER A 173 9.56 -3.20 -16.30
C SER A 173 8.16 -3.59 -15.76
N MET A 174 7.85 -3.23 -14.51
CA MET A 174 6.57 -3.57 -13.88
C MET A 174 5.43 -2.64 -14.30
N TYR A 175 5.72 -1.40 -14.72
CA TYR A 175 4.71 -0.40 -15.06
C TYR A 175 4.88 0.24 -16.45
N ARG A 176 5.99 0.00 -17.15
CA ARG A 176 6.20 0.53 -18.50
C ARG A 176 5.10 0.07 -19.45
N GLY A 177 4.51 1.03 -20.18
CA GLY A 177 3.45 0.77 -21.16
C GLY A 177 2.09 0.46 -20.57
N VAL A 178 1.93 0.50 -19.24
CA VAL A 178 0.63 0.49 -18.60
C VAL A 178 0.04 1.90 -18.63
N PRO A 179 -1.24 2.08 -18.98
CA PRO A 179 -1.85 3.41 -19.08
C PRO A 179 -2.15 3.99 -17.70
N ILE A 180 -1.13 4.55 -17.05
CA ILE A 180 -1.23 5.16 -15.74
C ILE A 180 -1.67 6.61 -15.89
N GLU A 181 -2.73 6.97 -15.17
CA GLU A 181 -3.26 8.31 -15.05
C GLU A 181 -2.75 8.94 -13.76
N HIS A 182 -2.19 10.14 -13.84
CA HIS A 182 -1.70 10.87 -12.68
C HIS A 182 -2.79 11.75 -12.10
N PHE A 183 -2.90 11.80 -10.77
CA PHE A 183 -3.77 12.73 -10.07
C PHE A 183 -2.95 13.72 -9.23
N TRP A 184 -3.56 14.87 -8.97
CA TRP A 184 -2.95 15.99 -8.24
C TRP A 184 -3.57 16.15 -6.87
N PHE A 185 -2.75 16.31 -5.86
CA PHE A 185 -3.26 16.68 -4.54
C PHE A 185 -3.86 18.08 -4.54
N LYS A 186 -4.86 18.24 -3.69
CA LYS A 186 -5.48 19.53 -3.38
C LYS A 186 -5.25 19.85 -1.92
N GLY A 187 -5.25 21.14 -1.59
CA GLY A 187 -5.23 21.59 -0.20
C GLY A 187 -6.52 21.16 0.51
N THR A 188 -6.37 20.41 1.59
CA THR A 188 -7.46 19.90 2.43
C THR A 188 -7.03 19.94 3.90
N MET A 189 -7.88 19.44 4.81
CA MET A 189 -7.54 19.32 6.23
C MET A 189 -6.92 17.96 6.59
N ASP A 190 -6.70 17.07 5.60
CA ASP A 190 -6.15 15.74 5.82
C ASP A 190 -4.66 15.66 5.49
N GLY A 191 -3.95 14.90 6.31
CA GLY A 191 -2.54 14.59 6.13
C GLY A 191 -1.58 15.60 6.77
N PRO A 192 -0.29 15.22 6.91
CA PRO A 192 0.74 16.05 7.52
C PRO A 192 1.08 17.30 6.71
N LEU A 193 0.76 17.30 5.42
CA LEU A 193 0.94 18.46 4.51
C LEU A 193 -0.38 19.13 4.13
N TRP A 194 -1.50 18.62 4.65
CA TRP A 194 -2.84 19.04 4.25
C TRP A 194 -3.10 18.86 2.74
N TRP A 195 -2.57 17.80 2.19
CA TRP A 195 -2.69 17.42 0.78
C TRP A 195 -3.39 16.09 0.65
N SER A 196 -4.49 16.06 -0.06
CA SER A 196 -5.22 14.84 -0.39
C SER A 196 -5.93 14.94 -1.72
N TYR A 197 -6.43 13.80 -2.19
CA TYR A 197 -7.28 13.69 -3.37
C TYR A 197 -8.52 12.88 -3.02
N ASP A 198 -9.69 13.44 -3.27
CA ASP A 198 -10.98 12.81 -3.05
C ASP A 198 -11.43 12.09 -4.32
N LEU A 199 -11.40 10.76 -4.30
CA LEU A 199 -11.62 9.94 -5.50
C LEU A 199 -13.00 10.16 -6.12
N PHE A 200 -14.06 10.20 -5.30
CA PHE A 200 -15.44 10.32 -5.75
C PHE A 200 -16.04 11.72 -5.51
N GLY A 201 -15.31 12.61 -4.89
CA GLY A 201 -15.79 13.95 -4.56
C GLY A 201 -16.84 14.01 -3.44
N ASP A 202 -16.96 12.94 -2.65
CA ASP A 202 -17.95 12.80 -1.57
C ASP A 202 -17.30 12.50 -0.20
N GLU A 203 -15.98 12.65 -0.13
CA GLU A 203 -15.15 12.43 1.06
C GLU A 203 -15.11 10.99 1.59
N THR A 204 -15.62 10.02 0.86
CA THR A 204 -15.65 8.62 1.30
C THR A 204 -14.33 7.88 1.08
N ILE A 205 -13.60 8.19 0.02
CA ILE A 205 -12.26 7.65 -0.25
C ILE A 205 -11.33 8.81 -0.58
N LYS A 206 -10.38 9.07 0.31
CA LYS A 206 -9.34 10.09 0.13
C LYS A 206 -7.96 9.47 0.08
N PHE A 207 -7.18 9.86 -0.91
CA PHE A 207 -5.76 9.55 -1.00
C PHE A 207 -4.99 10.68 -0.32
N VAL A 208 -4.41 10.38 0.83
CA VAL A 208 -3.74 11.36 1.68
C VAL A 208 -2.24 11.27 1.44
N CYS A 209 -1.59 12.40 1.13
CA CYS A 209 -0.14 12.42 0.98
C CYS A 209 0.53 12.15 2.33
N LEU A 210 1.25 11.04 2.42
CA LEU A 210 2.03 10.62 3.58
C LEU A 210 3.50 10.47 3.18
N PRO A 211 4.23 11.57 3.02
CA PRO A 211 5.58 11.54 2.48
C PRO A 211 6.59 10.99 3.48
N GLY A 212 7.72 10.56 2.94
CA GLY A 212 8.88 10.13 3.71
C GLY A 212 9.49 8.83 3.19
N HIS A 213 8.72 7.79 3.04
CA HIS A 213 9.13 6.55 2.37
C HIS A 213 9.41 6.82 0.86
N THR A 214 8.49 7.51 0.22
CA THR A 214 8.70 8.30 -1.00
C THR A 214 8.11 9.69 -0.81
N ASP A 215 8.31 10.60 -1.76
CA ASP A 215 7.78 11.97 -1.61
C ASP A 215 6.29 12.06 -1.89
N GLY A 216 5.78 11.24 -2.79
CA GLY A 216 4.39 11.25 -3.23
C GLY A 216 3.55 10.10 -2.70
N GLN A 217 4.12 9.25 -1.85
CA GLN A 217 3.38 8.12 -1.30
C GLN A 217 2.10 8.57 -0.62
N ILE A 218 1.05 7.78 -0.83
CA ILE A 218 -0.25 7.99 -0.21
C ILE A 218 -0.58 6.93 0.82
N GLY A 219 -1.35 7.33 1.85
CA GLY A 219 -2.26 6.47 2.57
C GLY A 219 -3.69 6.65 2.03
N VAL A 220 -4.60 5.78 2.43
CA VAL A 220 -6.00 5.84 2.02
C VAL A 220 -6.89 5.94 3.25
N LYS A 221 -7.68 7.01 3.33
CA LYS A 221 -8.71 7.18 4.36
C LYS A 221 -10.08 6.86 3.76
N ILE A 222 -10.72 5.83 4.29
CA ILE A 222 -12.02 5.37 3.85
C ILE A 222 -13.03 5.69 4.94
N LYS A 223 -14.05 6.46 4.61
CA LYS A 223 -15.03 7.00 5.56
C LYS A 223 -16.46 6.68 5.13
N ASN A 224 -17.28 6.21 6.05
CA ASN A 224 -18.71 6.10 5.89
C ASN A 224 -19.41 6.71 7.11
N GLY A 225 -20.06 7.85 6.91
CA GLY A 225 -20.57 8.66 8.00
C GLY A 225 -19.46 9.23 8.86
N LYS A 226 -19.46 8.93 10.14
CA LYS A 226 -18.41 9.33 11.08
C LYS A 226 -17.26 8.32 11.13
N LYS A 227 -17.57 7.04 10.91
CA LYS A 227 -16.59 5.95 11.03
C LYS A 227 -15.63 5.91 9.85
N PHE A 228 -14.37 5.62 10.13
CA PHE A 228 -13.35 5.54 9.09
C PHE A 228 -12.23 4.54 9.40
N VAL A 229 -11.56 4.13 8.34
CA VAL A 229 -10.36 3.29 8.35
C VAL A 229 -9.24 4.03 7.65
N VAL A 230 -8.03 3.88 8.15
CA VAL A 230 -6.80 4.38 7.49
C VAL A 230 -5.93 3.21 7.06
N LEU A 231 -5.60 3.15 5.77
CA LEU A 231 -4.58 2.29 5.22
C LEU A 231 -3.30 3.13 5.08
N THR A 232 -2.24 2.77 5.81
CA THR A 232 -1.05 3.63 5.88
C THR A 232 -0.12 3.47 4.69
N SER A 233 -0.27 2.39 3.90
CA SER A 233 0.75 1.97 2.96
C SER A 233 2.12 1.85 3.67
N ASP A 234 3.21 2.17 2.99
CA ASP A 234 4.56 2.12 3.53
C ASP A 234 4.97 3.39 4.31
N ALA A 235 4.02 4.30 4.57
CA ALA A 235 4.25 5.36 5.56
C ALA A 235 4.59 4.78 6.93
N ALA A 236 4.04 3.58 7.23
CA ALA A 236 4.44 2.77 8.38
C ALA A 236 4.42 1.29 7.99
N PHE A 237 5.51 0.56 8.23
CA PHE A 237 5.58 -0.88 7.95
C PHE A 237 4.67 -1.68 8.88
N THR A 238 4.62 -1.31 10.16
CA THR A 238 3.83 -1.97 11.21
C THR A 238 3.21 -0.95 12.14
N GLU A 239 2.24 -1.38 12.95
CA GLU A 239 1.66 -0.54 14.02
C GLU A 239 2.73 -0.08 15.01
N ARG A 240 3.65 -0.94 15.36
CA ARG A 240 4.77 -0.62 16.24
C ARG A 240 5.62 0.54 15.68
N SER A 241 5.80 0.60 14.35
CA SER A 241 6.59 1.66 13.71
C SER A 241 6.05 3.05 14.04
N TRP A 242 4.76 3.28 13.85
CA TRP A 242 4.20 4.61 14.10
C TRP A 242 3.87 4.88 15.57
N ARG A 243 3.53 3.86 16.36
CA ARG A 243 3.29 4.03 17.81
C ARG A 243 4.56 4.38 18.58
N GLU A 244 5.64 3.68 18.31
CA GLU A 244 6.92 3.87 19.00
C GLU A 244 7.85 4.83 18.25
N LYS A 245 7.42 5.43 17.14
CA LYS A 245 8.22 6.33 16.28
C LYS A 245 9.53 5.70 15.82
N ILE A 246 9.49 4.40 15.47
CA ILE A 246 10.65 3.67 14.97
C ILE A 246 10.76 3.85 13.46
N LEU A 247 11.75 4.61 13.03
CA LEU A 247 12.03 4.81 11.62
C LEU A 247 12.47 3.51 10.94
N PRO A 248 12.02 3.25 9.71
CA PRO A 248 12.57 2.17 8.89
C PRO A 248 14.03 2.46 8.52
N GLY A 249 14.74 1.42 8.12
CA GLY A 249 16.09 1.55 7.57
C GLY A 249 16.14 2.10 6.15
N TYR A 250 14.99 2.18 5.52
CA TYR A 250 14.80 2.62 4.13
C TYR A 250 13.74 3.69 4.03
N GLY A 251 13.97 4.64 3.17
CA GLY A 251 13.08 5.75 2.92
C GLY A 251 13.85 6.91 2.34
N PHE A 252 13.19 8.01 2.17
CA PHE A 252 13.77 9.18 1.53
C PHE A 252 13.97 10.34 2.50
N ASN A 253 13.01 10.57 3.39
CA ASN A 253 13.00 11.74 4.26
C ASN A 253 12.49 11.38 5.67
N GLU A 254 13.42 11.28 6.63
CA GLU A 254 13.10 10.89 8.00
C GLU A 254 12.17 11.89 8.72
N LYS A 255 12.36 13.19 8.48
CA LYS A 255 11.51 14.22 9.08
C LYS A 255 10.07 14.12 8.57
N ALA A 256 9.93 13.85 7.28
CA ALA A 256 8.61 13.62 6.68
C ALA A 256 7.96 12.33 7.20
N MET A 257 8.74 11.25 7.36
CA MET A 257 8.26 9.99 7.96
C MET A 257 7.71 10.21 9.36
N LEU A 258 8.43 10.95 10.22
CA LEU A 258 7.99 11.23 11.59
C LEU A 258 6.69 12.06 11.60
N LYS A 259 6.54 13.03 10.71
CA LYS A 259 5.29 13.77 10.55
C LYS A 259 4.14 12.89 10.08
N SER A 260 4.42 11.95 9.18
CA SER A 260 3.43 10.96 8.75
C SER A 260 3.02 10.04 9.90
N PHE A 261 3.95 9.59 10.74
CA PHE A 261 3.64 8.83 11.96
C PHE A 261 2.77 9.62 12.93
N ASP A 262 3.06 10.91 13.15
CA ASP A 262 2.26 11.78 14.03
C ASP A 262 0.81 11.89 13.51
N TRP A 263 0.62 12.08 12.22
CA TRP A 263 -0.70 12.12 11.62
C TRP A 263 -1.43 10.77 11.75
N ILE A 264 -0.76 9.66 11.53
CA ILE A 264 -1.34 8.31 11.69
C ILE A 264 -1.80 8.09 13.14
N GLU A 265 -0.98 8.48 14.12
CA GLU A 265 -1.31 8.39 15.54
C GLU A 265 -2.51 9.26 15.90
N GLU A 266 -2.57 10.47 15.37
CA GLU A 266 -3.73 11.36 15.52
C GLU A 266 -5.02 10.70 15.00
N GLN A 267 -4.97 10.07 13.82
CA GLN A 267 -6.11 9.34 13.28
C GLN A 267 -6.51 8.15 14.16
N ALA A 268 -5.53 7.38 14.63
CA ALA A 268 -5.77 6.22 15.49
C ALA A 268 -6.40 6.60 16.84
N ASN A 269 -6.13 7.80 17.34
CA ASN A 269 -6.68 8.31 18.59
C ASN A 269 -8.08 8.92 18.43
N ASP A 270 -8.55 9.11 17.21
CA ASP A 270 -9.91 9.57 16.96
C ASP A 270 -10.91 8.45 17.33
N PRO A 271 -11.94 8.73 18.18
CA PRO A 271 -12.92 7.72 18.60
C PRO A 271 -13.75 7.14 17.45
N ASP A 272 -13.78 7.81 16.29
CA ASP A 272 -14.47 7.33 15.10
C ASP A 272 -13.58 6.47 14.18
N CYS A 273 -12.29 6.34 14.50
CA CYS A 273 -11.37 5.46 13.78
C CYS A 273 -11.64 3.98 14.14
N VAL A 274 -12.03 3.19 13.16
CA VAL A 274 -12.31 1.75 13.33
C VAL A 274 -11.02 0.94 13.31
N ALA A 275 -10.10 1.28 12.41
CA ALA A 275 -8.81 0.60 12.29
C ALA A 275 -7.79 1.48 11.55
N VAL A 276 -6.52 1.29 11.91
CA VAL A 276 -5.36 1.73 11.16
C VAL A 276 -4.58 0.50 10.73
N ILE A 277 -4.37 0.33 9.44
CA ILE A 277 -3.78 -0.88 8.87
C ILE A 277 -2.47 -0.51 8.19
N ALA A 278 -1.38 -1.01 8.74
CA ALA A 278 -0.05 -0.90 8.17
C ALA A 278 0.20 -2.02 7.15
N ASN A 279 0.94 -1.72 6.09
CA ASN A 279 0.99 -2.56 4.90
C ASN A 279 1.75 -3.88 5.10
N HIS A 280 2.76 -3.90 5.96
CA HIS A 280 3.65 -5.04 6.17
C HIS A 280 3.58 -5.61 7.60
N ASP A 281 2.49 -5.36 8.31
CA ASP A 281 2.34 -5.77 9.69
C ASP A 281 1.97 -7.25 9.78
N PRO A 282 2.82 -8.11 10.39
CA PRO A 282 2.50 -9.52 10.57
C PRO A 282 1.29 -9.78 11.47
N ASP A 283 0.92 -8.81 12.31
CA ASP A 283 -0.24 -8.92 13.20
C ASP A 283 -1.56 -8.55 12.50
N VAL A 284 -1.49 -8.01 11.28
CA VAL A 284 -2.65 -7.78 10.43
C VAL A 284 -2.92 -9.02 9.59
N HIS A 285 -4.10 -9.60 9.76
CA HIS A 285 -4.53 -10.78 9.03
C HIS A 285 -5.53 -10.44 7.93
N PRO A 286 -5.65 -11.28 6.87
CA PRO A 286 -6.71 -11.15 5.89
C PRO A 286 -8.07 -11.10 6.56
N GLN A 287 -8.87 -10.10 6.22
CA GLN A 287 -10.17 -9.84 6.83
C GLN A 287 -11.00 -8.91 5.94
N VAL A 288 -12.28 -8.80 6.27
CA VAL A 288 -13.20 -7.80 5.69
C VAL A 288 -13.64 -6.85 6.79
N ILE A 289 -13.44 -5.55 6.58
CA ILE A 289 -13.93 -4.50 7.47
C ILE A 289 -15.09 -3.82 6.77
N GLU A 290 -16.22 -3.73 7.43
CA GLU A 290 -17.42 -3.05 6.94
C GLU A 290 -17.62 -1.72 7.66
N LEU A 291 -17.81 -0.64 6.92
CA LEU A 291 -18.16 0.70 7.37
C LEU A 291 -19.58 1.05 6.94
#